data_84c752fd3ded092c426bc55f1d17bf9b
#
_entry.id   84c752fd3ded092c426bc55f1d17bf9b
#
_cell.length_a   1.000
_cell.length_b   1.000
_cell.length_c   1.000
_cell.angle_alpha   90.00
_cell.angle_beta   90.00
_cell.angle_gamma   90.00
#
_symmetry.space_group_name_H-M   'P 1'
#
loop_
_entity.id
_entity.type
_entity.pdbx_description
1 polymer ?
#
loop_
_entity_poly.entity_id
_entity_poly.type
_entity_poly.pdbx_seq_one_letter_code
_entity_poly.pdbx_strand_id
1 'polypeptide(L)'
;MSALIRHFLVAVLLLPVAVWAGGSDDQPDVHEDNGPTFFGFVKDTAGKAIGDAKVTADIKGRGTVITRTTAAGSYKLPGFGKDITPEKVTISCSKEGYKQTRAFTRTPLNKKPLIAVETECTMQRVGK
;
A
#
# COMPACT_ATOMS: atom_id res chain seq x y z
N MET A 1 -54.14 0.99 44.07
CA MET A 1 -53.80 1.06 43.75
C MET A 1 -52.81 1.00 43.19
N SER A 2 -52.37 0.99 43.01
CA SER A 2 -51.68 1.08 42.55
C SER A 2 -50.66 1.04 42.08
N ALA A 3 -50.39 1.05 41.93
CA ALA A 3 -49.59 1.09 41.45
C ALA A 3 -48.55 0.88 41.06
N LEU A 4 -48.35 0.76 41.07
CA LEU A 4 -47.54 0.65 40.70
C LEU A 4 -46.52 0.45 40.17
N ILE A 5 -46.23 0.44 39.88
CA ILE A 5 -45.47 0.32 39.39
C ILE A 5 -44.49 0.29 38.99
N ARG A 6 -44.25 0.28 38.98
CA ARG A 6 -43.43 0.32 38.52
C ARG A 6 -42.43 0.22 38.09
N HIS A 7 -42.13 0.17 37.91
CA HIS A 7 -41.29 0.17 37.48
C HIS A 7 -40.40 -0.14 36.94
N PHE A 8 -40.04 -0.21 36.61
CA PHE A 8 -39.35 -0.50 36.08
C PHE A 8 -38.35 -0.36 35.65
N LEU A 9 -37.93 -0.35 35.47
CA LEU A 9 -37.08 -0.21 35.15
C LEU A 9 -36.26 -0.57 34.39
N VAL A 10 -35.88 -0.41 33.97
CA VAL A 10 -35.27 -0.67 33.14
C VAL A 10 -34.12 -0.76 32.91
N ALA A 11 -33.55 -0.88 32.82
CA ALA A 11 -32.49 -1.08 32.68
C ALA A 11 -31.79 -0.94 31.74
N VAL A 12 -31.53 -0.75 31.35
CA VAL A 12 -30.85 -0.58 30.40
C VAL A 12 -29.76 -0.92 30.12
N LEU A 13 -29.17 -1.19 30.08
CA LEU A 13 -28.15 -1.55 29.74
C LEU A 13 -27.35 -1.26 28.91
N LEU A 14 -26.87 -1.00 28.63
CA LEU A 14 -26.04 -0.61 27.85
C LEU A 14 -25.06 -1.33 27.49
N LEU A 15 -24.64 -1.50 27.03
CA LEU A 15 -23.73 -2.08 26.57
C LEU A 15 -22.71 -1.63 26.00
N PRO A 16 -21.90 -1.69 25.94
CA PRO A 16 -20.91 -1.21 25.49
C PRO A 16 -20.44 -1.62 24.44
N VAL A 17 -20.06 -1.47 23.87
CA VAL A 17 -19.71 -1.79 22.82
C VAL A 17 -18.49 -1.86 22.58
N ALA A 18 -17.84 -2.27 22.60
CA ALA A 18 -16.70 -2.41 22.34
C ALA A 18 -16.15 -2.19 21.30
N VAL A 19 -15.94 -1.90 20.75
CA VAL A 19 -15.50 -1.63 19.70
C VAL A 19 -14.32 -1.81 19.47
N TRP A 20 -13.56 -1.90 19.58
CA TRP A 20 -12.45 -1.96 19.27
C TRP A 20 -11.98 -2.09 18.27
N ALA A 21 -11.79 -1.73 17.88
CA ALA A 21 -11.29 -1.59 16.96
C ALA A 21 -10.35 -2.18 16.64
N GLY A 22 -9.88 -2.42 17.01
CA GLY A 22 -8.99 -2.94 16.74
C GLY A 22 -8.44 -2.89 15.62
N GLY A 23 -8.42 -3.31 15.07
CA GLY A 23 -7.97 -3.36 13.99
C GLY A 23 -7.18 -2.65 13.53
N SER A 24 -7.23 -2.23 13.27
CA SER A 24 -6.53 -1.42 12.82
C SER A 24 -5.50 -1.70 12.30
N ASP A 25 -5.14 -2.22 12.18
CA ASP A 25 -4.11 -2.47 11.62
C ASP A 25 -3.90 -2.29 10.40
N ASP A 26 -4.32 -1.67 9.77
CA ASP A 26 -4.06 -1.44 8.54
C ASP A 26 -2.80 -0.89 8.38
N GLN A 27 -2.04 -0.58 9.20
CA GLN A 27 -0.90 -0.09 8.95
C GLN A 27 -0.02 -1.04 8.55
N PRO A 28 0.72 -0.95 7.65
CA PRO A 28 1.60 -1.83 7.13
C PRO A 28 2.58 -1.94 8.20
N ASP A 29 2.84 -2.98 8.65
CA ASP A 29 3.72 -3.06 9.58
C ASP A 29 5.02 -2.84 9.11
N VAL A 30 5.68 -1.98 9.52
CA VAL A 30 6.93 -1.75 9.06
C VAL A 30 7.78 -2.45 10.00
N HIS A 31 8.01 -3.66 9.90
CA HIS A 31 8.84 -4.33 10.79
C HIS A 31 10.22 -4.29 10.24
N GLU A 32 11.16 -3.99 11.03
CA GLU A 32 12.50 -3.96 10.59
C GLU A 32 12.89 -5.27 10.04
N ASP A 33 12.30 -6.34 10.48
CA ASP A 33 12.66 -7.63 9.99
C ASP A 33 12.28 -7.85 8.56
N ASN A 34 11.37 -7.09 8.05
CA ASN A 34 10.94 -7.27 6.67
C ASN A 34 11.68 -6.36 5.72
N GLY A 35 12.53 -5.54 6.22
CA GLY A 35 13.25 -4.63 5.36
C GLY A 35 12.39 -3.49 4.90
N PRO A 36 12.86 -2.68 3.98
CA PRO A 36 12.12 -1.53 3.54
C PRO A 36 10.90 -1.92 2.74
N THR A 37 9.85 -1.14 2.85
CA THR A 37 8.67 -1.36 2.03
C THR A 37 8.86 -0.58 0.74
N PHE A 38 8.09 -0.91 -0.27
CA PHE A 38 8.21 -0.23 -1.54
C PHE A 38 6.85 0.35 -1.90
N PHE A 39 6.81 1.53 -2.42
CA PHE A 39 5.56 2.16 -2.77
C PHE A 39 5.78 3.16 -3.89
N GLY A 40 4.72 3.66 -4.42
CA GLY A 40 4.88 4.68 -5.45
C GLY A 40 3.61 4.89 -6.24
N PHE A 41 3.79 5.50 -7.39
CA PHE A 41 2.67 5.85 -8.23
C PHE A 41 2.94 5.46 -9.65
N VAL A 42 1.89 5.25 -10.41
CA VAL A 42 1.99 5.01 -11.84
C VAL A 42 1.22 6.13 -12.51
N LYS A 43 1.86 6.86 -13.40
CA LYS A 43 1.26 7.98 -14.08
C LYS A 43 1.53 7.92 -15.55
N ASP A 44 0.74 8.63 -16.33
CA ASP A 44 1.02 8.69 -17.75
C ASP A 44 1.93 9.89 -17.99
N THR A 45 2.29 10.15 -19.24
CA THR A 45 3.22 11.21 -19.54
C THR A 45 2.63 12.58 -19.27
N ALA A 46 1.34 12.69 -19.11
CA ALA A 46 0.72 13.95 -18.76
C ALA A 46 0.57 14.11 -17.25
N GLY A 47 1.05 13.15 -16.49
CA GLY A 47 0.97 13.26 -15.05
C GLY A 47 -0.31 12.71 -14.47
N LYS A 48 -1.15 12.07 -15.28
CA LYS A 48 -2.40 11.59 -14.82
C LYS A 48 -2.24 10.20 -14.22
N ALA A 49 -2.86 9.94 -13.11
CA ALA A 49 -2.74 8.66 -12.43
C ALA A 49 -3.31 7.53 -13.26
N ILE A 50 -2.70 6.37 -13.21
CA ILE A 50 -3.16 5.21 -13.92
C ILE A 50 -3.53 4.15 -12.91
N GLY A 51 -4.82 3.85 -12.81
CA GLY A 51 -5.30 2.86 -11.86
C GLY A 51 -5.26 1.48 -12.47
N ASP A 52 -5.27 0.51 -11.61
CA ASP A 52 -5.30 -0.88 -12.04
C ASP A 52 -4.15 -1.25 -12.96
N ALA A 53 -3.02 -0.66 -12.77
CA ALA A 53 -1.83 -1.01 -13.51
C ALA A 53 -1.10 -2.09 -12.74
N LYS A 54 -0.46 -2.99 -13.45
CA LYS A 54 0.27 -4.05 -12.81
C LYS A 54 1.65 -3.55 -12.44
N VAL A 55 2.03 -3.71 -11.20
CA VAL A 55 3.34 -3.31 -10.74
C VAL A 55 4.08 -4.57 -10.32
N THR A 56 5.22 -4.79 -10.90
CA THR A 56 5.99 -5.98 -10.67
C THR A 56 7.28 -5.64 -9.97
N ALA A 57 7.56 -6.33 -8.89
CA ALA A 57 8.82 -6.16 -8.19
C ALA A 57 9.61 -7.43 -8.42
N ASP A 58 10.74 -7.30 -9.10
CA ASP A 58 11.56 -8.43 -9.40
C ASP A 58 12.70 -8.40 -8.41
N ILE A 59 12.77 -9.37 -7.54
CA ILE A 59 13.74 -9.40 -6.47
C ILE A 59 14.83 -10.36 -6.81
N LYS A 60 16.01 -9.84 -6.99
CA LYS A 60 17.12 -10.65 -7.43
C LYS A 60 17.32 -11.80 -6.49
N GLY A 61 17.30 -12.98 -7.04
CA GLY A 61 17.51 -14.17 -6.24
C GLY A 61 16.32 -14.64 -5.46
N ARG A 62 15.20 -13.95 -5.52
CA ARG A 62 14.05 -14.35 -4.78
C ARG A 62 12.80 -14.53 -5.58
N GLY A 63 12.72 -13.96 -6.73
CA GLY A 63 11.51 -14.12 -7.55
C GLY A 63 10.79 -12.82 -7.75
N THR A 64 9.51 -12.91 -8.04
CA THR A 64 8.73 -11.77 -8.47
C THR A 64 7.47 -11.62 -7.64
N VAL A 65 7.13 -10.39 -7.31
CA VAL A 65 5.92 -10.10 -6.58
C VAL A 65 5.14 -9.09 -7.41
N ILE A 66 3.84 -9.26 -7.51
CA ILE A 66 3.01 -8.40 -8.32
C ILE A 66 1.91 -7.77 -7.51
N THR A 67 1.62 -6.52 -7.77
CA THR A 67 0.49 -5.85 -7.16
C THR A 67 -0.15 -4.98 -8.22
N ARG A 68 -1.22 -4.29 -7.89
CA ARG A 68 -1.88 -3.41 -8.82
C ARG A 68 -2.14 -2.07 -8.20
N THR A 69 -2.19 -1.03 -9.01
CA THR A 69 -2.41 0.29 -8.47
C THR A 69 -3.87 0.51 -8.14
N THR A 70 -4.11 1.38 -7.19
CA THR A 70 -5.44 1.79 -6.82
C THR A 70 -5.94 2.76 -7.89
N ALA A 71 -7.18 3.21 -7.76
CA ALA A 71 -7.72 4.18 -8.69
C ALA A 71 -6.90 5.46 -8.71
N ALA A 72 -6.21 5.75 -7.62
CA ALA A 72 -5.37 6.94 -7.58
C ALA A 72 -3.98 6.69 -8.14
N GLY A 73 -3.74 5.51 -8.68
CA GLY A 73 -2.47 5.21 -9.28
C GLY A 73 -1.38 4.85 -8.30
N SER A 74 -1.73 4.55 -7.06
CA SER A 74 -0.71 4.26 -6.06
C SER A 74 -0.58 2.77 -5.81
N TYR A 75 0.57 2.34 -5.37
CA TYR A 75 0.77 0.96 -5.02
C TYR A 75 1.66 0.86 -3.80
N LYS A 76 1.61 -0.27 -3.17
CA LYS A 76 2.39 -0.48 -1.99
C LYS A 76 2.77 -1.93 -1.90
N LEU A 77 3.98 -2.22 -1.56
CA LEU A 77 4.46 -3.58 -1.42
C LEU A 77 5.15 -3.71 -0.08
N PRO A 78 4.96 -4.82 0.58
CA PRO A 78 5.58 -4.99 1.89
C PRO A 78 7.06 -5.24 1.71
N GLY A 79 7.78 -5.30 2.77
CA GLY A 79 9.19 -5.59 2.69
C GLY A 79 9.41 -7.02 2.26
N PHE A 80 10.56 -7.30 1.70
CA PHE A 80 10.89 -8.60 1.21
C PHE A 80 11.97 -9.27 2.06
N GLY A 81 12.28 -8.72 3.19
CA GLY A 81 13.30 -9.30 4.05
C GLY A 81 14.37 -8.30 4.34
N LYS A 82 14.93 -8.36 5.53
CA LYS A 82 15.91 -7.36 5.88
C LYS A 82 17.19 -7.52 5.10
N ASP A 83 17.40 -8.64 4.48
CA ASP A 83 18.59 -8.81 3.67
C ASP A 83 18.38 -8.35 2.23
N ILE A 84 17.21 -7.82 1.89
CA ILE A 84 16.95 -7.35 0.55
C ILE A 84 17.14 -5.85 0.51
N THR A 85 18.17 -5.41 -0.14
CA THR A 85 18.43 -4.00 -0.25
C THR A 85 17.69 -3.46 -1.47
N PRO A 86 17.46 -2.18 -1.56
CA PRO A 86 16.74 -1.63 -2.70
C PRO A 86 17.37 -1.94 -4.04
N GLU A 87 18.67 -2.11 -4.07
CA GLU A 87 19.33 -2.38 -5.34
C GLU A 87 18.96 -3.74 -5.90
N LYS A 88 18.45 -4.62 -5.05
CA LYS A 88 18.09 -5.93 -5.52
C LYS A 88 16.65 -5.99 -6.03
N VAL A 89 15.93 -4.89 -5.99
CA VAL A 89 14.55 -4.89 -6.39
C VAL A 89 14.36 -3.98 -7.59
N THR A 90 13.81 -4.53 -8.65
CA THR A 90 13.53 -3.75 -9.85
C THR A 90 12.03 -3.65 -9.99
N ILE A 91 11.53 -2.44 -10.04
CA ILE A 91 10.10 -2.21 -10.17
C ILE A 91 9.80 -1.90 -11.63
N SER A 92 8.78 -2.55 -12.15
CA SER A 92 8.33 -2.25 -13.49
C SER A 92 6.82 -2.23 -13.49
N CYS A 93 6.24 -1.54 -14.45
CA CYS A 93 4.81 -1.36 -14.50
C CYS A 93 4.29 -1.70 -15.87
N SER A 94 3.07 -2.22 -15.93
CA SER A 94 2.48 -2.52 -17.22
C SER A 94 0.97 -2.35 -17.18
N LYS A 95 0.40 -2.01 -18.29
CA LYS A 95 -1.04 -1.91 -18.41
C LYS A 95 -1.37 -2.00 -19.87
N GLU A 96 -2.43 -2.73 -20.19
CA GLU A 96 -2.81 -2.89 -21.56
C GLU A 96 -3.02 -1.54 -22.20
N GLY A 97 -2.50 -1.32 -23.35
CA GLY A 97 -2.63 -0.04 -24.04
C GLY A 97 -1.55 0.96 -23.67
N TYR A 98 -0.62 0.58 -22.81
CA TYR A 98 0.43 1.49 -22.40
C TYR A 98 1.76 0.79 -22.44
N LYS A 99 2.82 1.57 -22.46
CA LYS A 99 4.13 1.00 -22.31
C LYS A 99 4.88 1.84 -21.32
N GLN A 100 5.76 1.26 -20.56
CA GLN A 100 6.51 1.97 -19.56
C GLN A 100 7.63 2.72 -20.24
N THR A 101 7.75 3.99 -19.96
CA THR A 101 8.84 4.78 -20.53
C THR A 101 9.88 5.09 -19.48
N ARG A 102 9.54 4.97 -18.22
CA ARG A 102 10.49 5.35 -17.19
C ARG A 102 10.09 4.79 -15.84
N ALA A 103 11.03 4.44 -15.05
CA ALA A 103 10.80 4.09 -13.66
C ALA A 103 11.86 4.83 -12.87
N PHE A 104 11.43 5.67 -11.97
CA PHE A 104 12.36 6.51 -11.24
C PHE A 104 12.25 6.24 -9.76
N THR A 105 13.35 5.89 -9.14
CA THR A 105 13.36 5.62 -7.71
C THR A 105 13.96 6.81 -7.00
N ARG A 106 13.24 7.32 -6.00
CA ARG A 106 13.73 8.44 -5.26
C ARG A 106 14.60 7.92 -4.15
N THR A 107 15.74 8.50 -3.99
CA THR A 107 16.66 8.08 -2.97
C THR A 107 16.63 9.08 -1.84
N PRO A 108 16.31 8.68 -0.64
CA PRO A 108 16.24 9.62 0.45
C PRO A 108 17.60 10.20 0.73
N LEU A 109 17.61 11.40 1.16
CA LEU A 109 18.83 12.03 1.49
C LEU A 109 19.40 11.53 2.79
N ASN A 110 18.59 10.92 3.64
CA ASN A 110 18.99 10.50 4.86
C ASN A 110 19.74 9.27 4.81
N LYS A 111 20.76 9.05 5.49
CA LYS A 111 21.44 7.85 5.41
C LYS A 111 20.99 6.84 6.37
N LYS A 112 19.97 7.08 7.12
CA LYS A 112 19.52 6.12 8.02
C LYS A 112 18.98 4.94 7.33
N PRO A 113 18.77 3.84 7.95
CA PRO A 113 18.22 2.67 7.29
C PRO A 113 16.96 3.05 6.58
N LEU A 114 16.80 2.61 5.40
CA LEU A 114 15.62 2.93 4.63
C LEU A 114 14.44 2.17 5.13
N ILE A 115 13.37 2.87 5.40
CA ILE A 115 12.14 2.23 5.82
C ILE A 115 11.23 2.09 4.64
N ALA A 116 11.32 2.97 3.69
CA ALA A 116 10.45 2.93 2.52
C ALA A 116 11.18 3.45 1.31
N VAL A 117 10.91 2.84 0.18
CA VAL A 117 11.55 3.24 -1.07
C VAL A 117 10.45 3.57 -2.06
N GLU A 118 10.53 4.74 -2.65
CA GLU A 118 9.50 5.18 -3.58
C GLU A 118 9.96 5.06 -5.01
N THR A 119 9.19 4.41 -5.85
CA THR A 119 9.48 4.32 -7.27
C THR A 119 8.26 4.72 -8.06
N GLU A 120 8.43 5.64 -8.96
CA GLU A 120 7.34 6.13 -9.75
C GLU A 120 7.52 5.63 -11.17
N CYS A 121 6.49 5.09 -11.77
CA CYS A 121 6.53 4.64 -13.15
C CYS A 121 5.80 5.63 -14.03
N THR A 122 6.36 5.89 -15.18
CA THR A 122 5.69 6.72 -16.17
C THR A 122 5.36 5.83 -17.36
N MET A 123 4.11 5.91 -17.82
CA MET A 123 3.64 5.09 -18.91
C MET A 123 3.13 5.95 -20.04
N GLN A 124 3.25 5.46 -21.24
CA GLN A 124 2.79 6.20 -22.38
C GLN A 124 1.77 5.35 -23.11
N ARG A 125 0.65 5.97 -23.50
CA ARG A 125 -0.38 5.23 -24.21
C ARG A 125 0.15 4.84 -25.56
N VAL A 126 -0.07 3.63 -25.95
CA VAL A 126 0.38 3.18 -27.21
C VAL A 126 -0.69 2.98 -28.14
N GLY A 127 -0.54 3.24 -29.25
CA GLY A 127 -1.47 2.97 -30.22
C GLY A 127 -2.58 3.70 -30.38
N LYS A 128 -3.02 3.93 -30.86
CA LYS A 128 -3.94 4.52 -31.13
C LYS A 128 -4.55 4.56 -30.82
#